data_ba1233c6861cff27d5ce79d86bafaacc
#
_entry.id   ba1233c6861cff27d5ce79d86bafaacc
#
_cell.length_a   1.000
_cell.length_b   1.000
_cell.length_c   1.000
_cell.angle_alpha   90.00
_cell.angle_beta   90.00
_cell.angle_gamma   90.00
#
_symmetry.space_group_name_H-M   'P 1'
#
loop_
_entity.id
_entity.type
_entity.pdbx_description
1 polymer ?
#
loop_
_entity_poly.entity_id
_entity_poly.type
_entity_poly.pdbx_seq_one_letter_code
_entity_poly.pdbx_strand_id
1 'polypeptide(L)'
;LQFNHLGKVATSAYVNGYAGKLYTGSYSQLRFDFPGRVPFFVQPSFTWSRWDYYSSSALFYDFIKPAYLVQEDQFGEIKVGVPVGNISQFNISAGVTQWKNQYYQTDIFTKADTADVTYFNYSYLQANYKINTLNRKMYASEGSFLNLRARYLIGRESHFPGNTSIDTTS
;
A
#
# COMPACT_ATOMS: atom_id res chain seq x y z
N LEU A 1 -9.02 11.17 10.89
CA LEU A 1 -10.00 10.84 11.92
C LEU A 1 -9.56 9.56 12.63
N GLN A 2 -9.54 9.58 13.95
CA GLN A 2 -9.23 8.42 14.77
C GLN A 2 -10.32 8.28 15.84
N PHE A 3 -10.87 7.08 15.95
CA PHE A 3 -11.85 6.70 16.98
C PHE A 3 -11.31 5.55 17.81
N ASN A 4 -11.50 5.61 19.11
CA ASN A 4 -11.08 4.57 20.06
C ASN A 4 -12.30 4.13 20.87
N HIS A 5 -12.38 2.82 21.19
CA HIS A 5 -13.43 2.19 21.99
C HIS A 5 -14.83 2.19 21.35
N LEU A 6 -15.02 1.28 20.41
CA LEU A 6 -16.33 0.97 19.83
C LEU A 6 -16.82 -0.39 20.39
N GLY A 7 -17.63 -0.37 21.46
CA GLY A 7 -18.26 -1.55 22.02
C GLY A 7 -17.47 -2.28 23.12
N LYS A 8 -17.75 -3.60 23.31
CA LYS A 8 -17.14 -4.45 24.36
C LYS A 8 -15.70 -4.90 24.04
N VAL A 9 -15.25 -4.77 22.80
CA VAL A 9 -13.89 -5.06 22.34
C VAL A 9 -13.17 -3.73 22.17
N ALA A 10 -11.92 -3.64 22.62
CA ALA A 10 -11.13 -2.44 22.39
C ALA A 10 -10.91 -2.28 20.88
N THR A 11 -11.57 -1.31 20.29
CA THR A 11 -11.58 -1.08 18.85
C THR A 11 -11.01 0.30 18.57
N SER A 12 -10.09 0.39 17.61
CA SER A 12 -9.63 1.66 17.08
C SER A 12 -9.85 1.72 15.56
N ALA A 13 -10.37 2.84 15.11
CA ALA A 13 -10.53 3.13 13.69
C ALA A 13 -9.65 4.33 13.32
N TYR A 14 -8.93 4.20 12.24
CA TYR A 14 -8.11 5.26 11.67
C TYR A 14 -8.45 5.45 10.20
N VAL A 15 -8.76 6.67 9.81
CA VAL A 15 -9.01 7.04 8.41
C VAL A 15 -8.18 8.28 8.09
N ASN A 16 -7.43 8.21 7.03
CA ASN A 16 -6.68 9.32 6.46
C ASN A 16 -7.00 9.43 4.97
N GLY A 17 -7.14 10.64 4.48
CA GLY A 17 -7.38 10.91 3.07
C GLY A 17 -6.67 12.19 2.65
N TYR A 18 -6.18 12.19 1.45
CA TYR A 18 -5.58 13.33 0.78
C TYR A 18 -6.18 13.45 -0.62
N ALA A 19 -6.64 14.64 -0.97
CA ALA A 19 -7.14 14.95 -2.31
C ALA A 19 -6.36 16.15 -2.85
N GLY A 20 -5.59 15.91 -3.90
CA GLY A 20 -4.79 16.91 -4.58
C GLY A 20 -4.83 16.73 -6.10
N LYS A 21 -4.37 17.73 -6.83
CA LYS A 21 -4.36 17.72 -8.29
C LYS A 21 -3.44 16.60 -8.86
N LEU A 22 -2.34 16.33 -8.17
CA LEU A 22 -1.30 15.40 -8.60
C LEU A 22 -1.44 14.03 -7.96
N TYR A 23 -1.87 14.00 -6.71
CA TYR A 23 -1.99 12.82 -5.91
C TYR A 23 -3.29 12.86 -5.12
N THR A 24 -4.01 11.76 -5.17
CA THR A 24 -5.17 11.51 -4.32
C THR A 24 -5.00 10.15 -3.68
N GLY A 25 -5.30 10.05 -2.40
CA GLY A 25 -5.15 8.80 -1.71
C GLY A 25 -6.02 8.73 -0.45
N SER A 26 -6.34 7.51 -0.09
CA SER A 26 -7.05 7.20 1.15
C SER A 26 -6.45 5.98 1.81
N TYR A 27 -6.41 6.00 3.12
CA TYR A 27 -6.02 4.89 3.97
C TYR A 27 -7.04 4.72 5.07
N SER A 28 -7.56 3.53 5.22
CA SER A 28 -8.46 3.15 6.30
C SER A 28 -7.94 1.93 7.02
N GLN A 29 -8.06 1.91 8.33
CA GLN A 29 -7.64 0.82 9.19
C GLN A 29 -8.62 0.69 10.35
N LEU A 30 -9.01 -0.54 10.61
CA LEU A 30 -9.71 -0.93 11.82
C LEU A 30 -8.81 -1.86 12.61
N ARG A 31 -8.82 -1.74 13.92
CA ARG A 31 -8.09 -2.66 14.79
C ARG A 31 -9.01 -3.09 15.91
N PHE A 32 -9.09 -4.39 16.10
CA PHE A 32 -9.85 -5.06 17.14
C PHE A 32 -8.87 -5.78 18.07
N ASP A 33 -8.78 -5.32 19.32
CA ASP A 33 -7.94 -5.95 20.33
C ASP A 33 -8.81 -6.86 21.20
N PHE A 34 -8.44 -8.12 21.28
CA PHE A 34 -9.12 -9.16 22.06
C PHE A 34 -8.29 -9.48 23.31
N PRO A 35 -8.69 -8.93 24.47
CA PRO A 35 -8.03 -9.24 25.71
C PRO A 35 -8.41 -10.66 26.17
N GLY A 36 -7.46 -11.41 26.70
CA GLY A 36 -7.70 -12.75 27.18
C GLY A 36 -6.42 -13.38 27.73
N ARG A 37 -6.46 -14.69 28.01
CA ARG A 37 -5.28 -15.42 28.46
C ARG A 37 -4.15 -15.39 27.42
N VAL A 38 -4.53 -15.42 26.14
CA VAL A 38 -3.64 -15.16 25.01
C VAL A 38 -4.23 -13.96 24.27
N PRO A 39 -3.73 -12.74 24.52
CA PRO A 39 -4.24 -11.57 23.83
C PRO A 39 -3.82 -11.60 22.36
N PHE A 40 -4.71 -11.16 21.48
CA PHE A 40 -4.43 -11.00 20.05
C PHE A 40 -5.17 -9.81 19.50
N PHE A 41 -4.75 -9.34 18.34
CA PHE A 41 -5.50 -8.34 17.58
C PHE A 41 -5.72 -8.76 16.12
N VAL A 42 -6.80 -8.25 15.56
CA VAL A 42 -7.10 -8.34 14.12
C VAL A 42 -7.19 -6.94 13.57
N GLN A 43 -6.52 -6.72 12.44
CA GLN A 43 -6.40 -5.39 11.85
C GLN A 43 -6.60 -5.48 10.33
N PRO A 44 -7.84 -5.33 9.83
CA PRO A 44 -8.08 -5.05 8.42
C PRO A 44 -7.65 -3.63 8.09
N SER A 45 -7.08 -3.45 6.90
CA SER A 45 -6.72 -2.16 6.35
C SER A 45 -6.94 -2.13 4.84
N PHE A 46 -7.23 -0.93 4.33
CA PHE A 46 -7.39 -0.67 2.92
C PHE A 46 -6.69 0.63 2.56
N THR A 47 -5.93 0.59 1.47
CA THR A 47 -5.27 1.75 0.88
C THR A 47 -5.70 1.88 -0.57
N TRP A 48 -6.01 3.07 -0.97
CA TRP A 48 -6.19 3.44 -2.37
C TRP A 48 -5.39 4.69 -2.64
N SER A 49 -4.65 4.70 -3.75
CA SER A 49 -3.92 5.89 -4.17
C SER A 49 -3.93 6.01 -5.70
N ARG A 50 -3.95 7.26 -6.15
CA ARG A 50 -3.86 7.61 -7.57
C ARG A 50 -2.87 8.74 -7.73
N TRP A 51 -1.91 8.53 -8.58
CA TRP A 51 -0.93 9.52 -9.00
C TRP A 51 -1.13 9.89 -10.46
N ASP A 52 -1.28 11.17 -10.74
CA ASP A 52 -1.43 11.71 -12.09
C ASP A 52 -0.17 12.47 -12.49
N TYR A 53 0.73 11.78 -13.16
CA TYR A 53 2.01 12.35 -13.60
C TYR A 53 1.84 13.38 -14.72
N TYR A 54 0.79 13.27 -15.53
CA TYR A 54 0.51 14.22 -16.59
C TYR A 54 0.17 15.61 -16.03
N SER A 55 -0.61 15.65 -14.95
CA SER A 55 -0.91 16.91 -14.26
C SER A 55 0.31 17.48 -13.52
N SER A 56 1.28 16.62 -13.16
CA SER A 56 2.52 16.98 -12.49
C SER A 56 3.51 17.69 -13.40
N SER A 57 3.67 17.23 -14.65
CA SER A 57 4.63 17.79 -15.61
C SER A 57 4.37 19.27 -15.91
N ALA A 58 3.10 19.70 -15.88
CA ALA A 58 2.73 21.10 -16.09
C ALA A 58 3.19 22.04 -14.97
N LEU A 59 3.57 21.53 -13.80
CA LEU A 59 3.99 22.31 -12.63
C LEU A 59 5.52 22.49 -12.56
N PHE A 60 6.30 21.64 -13.20
CA PHE A 60 7.76 21.65 -13.10
C PHE A 60 8.48 22.28 -14.29
N TYR A 61 7.78 23.01 -15.15
CA TYR A 61 8.36 23.66 -16.36
C TYR A 61 9.11 22.69 -17.28
N ASP A 62 8.87 21.40 -17.14
CA ASP A 62 9.52 20.40 -17.98
C ASP A 62 8.61 20.10 -19.17
N PHE A 63 9.09 20.37 -20.38
CA PHE A 63 8.34 20.10 -21.62
C PHE A 63 8.37 18.63 -22.04
N ILE A 64 9.09 17.80 -21.29
CA ILE A 64 9.16 16.36 -21.53
C ILE A 64 7.92 15.73 -20.91
N LYS A 65 7.06 15.16 -21.74
CA LYS A 65 5.90 14.40 -21.26
C LYS A 65 6.39 13.13 -20.58
N PRO A 66 5.97 12.84 -19.31
CA PRO A 66 6.39 11.61 -18.65
C PRO A 66 5.79 10.40 -19.36
N ALA A 67 6.56 9.29 -19.39
CA ALA A 67 6.08 8.02 -19.95
C ALA A 67 4.84 7.49 -19.21
N TYR A 68 4.75 7.74 -17.90
CA TYR A 68 3.59 7.38 -17.10
C TYR A 68 2.59 8.53 -17.04
N LEU A 69 1.32 8.23 -17.38
CA LEU A 69 0.20 9.16 -17.29
C LEU A 69 -0.49 9.10 -15.94
N VAL A 70 -0.88 7.90 -15.55
CA VAL A 70 -1.63 7.63 -14.32
C VAL A 70 -1.18 6.31 -13.71
N GLN A 71 -0.92 6.34 -12.43
CA GLN A 71 -0.70 5.15 -11.63
C GLN A 71 -1.78 5.08 -10.55
N GLU A 72 -2.46 3.96 -10.45
CA GLU A 72 -3.49 3.71 -9.46
C GLU A 72 -3.16 2.42 -8.70
N ASP A 73 -3.17 2.51 -7.37
CA ASP A 73 -2.88 1.41 -6.47
C ASP A 73 -4.05 1.16 -5.54
N GLN A 74 -4.47 -0.08 -5.45
CA GLN A 74 -5.46 -0.56 -4.50
C GLN A 74 -4.84 -1.69 -3.69
N PHE A 75 -4.91 -1.59 -2.38
CA PHE A 75 -4.29 -2.54 -1.48
C PHE A 75 -5.20 -2.85 -0.30
N GLY A 76 -5.53 -4.12 -0.12
CA GLY A 76 -6.26 -4.62 1.03
C GLY A 76 -5.44 -5.62 1.82
N GLU A 77 -5.35 -5.46 3.14
CA GLU A 77 -4.62 -6.35 4.04
C GLU A 77 -5.47 -6.71 5.25
N ILE A 78 -5.38 -7.95 5.70
CA ILE A 78 -5.81 -8.38 7.03
C ILE A 78 -4.57 -8.85 7.77
N LYS A 79 -4.33 -8.28 8.94
CA LYS A 79 -3.22 -8.60 9.84
C LYS A 79 -3.77 -9.15 11.15
N VAL A 80 -3.21 -10.26 11.61
CA VAL A 80 -3.44 -10.83 12.92
C VAL A 80 -2.11 -10.82 13.69
N GLY A 81 -2.12 -10.34 14.91
CA GLY A 81 -0.91 -10.26 15.71
C GLY A 81 -1.13 -10.70 17.15
N VAL A 82 -0.10 -11.33 17.68
CA VAL A 82 -0.03 -11.77 19.09
C VAL A 82 1.22 -11.20 19.76
N PRO A 83 1.14 -10.65 20.96
CA PRO A 83 2.31 -10.33 21.74
C PRO A 83 2.98 -11.64 22.21
N VAL A 84 4.29 -11.66 22.19
CA VAL A 84 5.11 -12.78 22.69
C VAL A 84 5.95 -12.25 23.84
N GLY A 85 5.45 -12.44 25.07
CA GLY A 85 6.00 -11.76 26.23
C GLY A 85 5.78 -10.23 26.19
N ASN A 86 6.65 -9.48 26.87
CA ASN A 86 6.49 -8.03 27.04
C ASN A 86 7.21 -7.19 25.98
N ILE A 87 8.14 -7.81 25.24
CA ILE A 87 9.07 -7.09 24.34
C ILE A 87 8.96 -7.53 22.89
N SER A 88 8.20 -8.60 22.63
CA SER A 88 8.13 -9.20 21.29
C SER A 88 6.70 -9.26 20.76
N GLN A 89 6.56 -9.30 19.45
CA GLN A 89 5.29 -9.42 18.76
C GLN A 89 5.46 -10.28 17.50
N PHE A 90 4.54 -11.21 17.31
CA PHE A 90 4.44 -11.99 16.08
C PHE A 90 3.17 -11.60 15.33
N ASN A 91 3.28 -11.40 14.02
CA ASN A 91 2.17 -11.04 13.16
C ASN A 91 2.15 -11.92 11.91
N ILE A 92 0.96 -12.30 11.50
CA ILE A 92 0.70 -12.87 10.18
C ILE A 92 -0.23 -11.90 9.46
N SER A 93 0.05 -11.64 8.19
CA SER A 93 -0.83 -10.84 7.35
C SER A 93 -0.99 -11.46 5.97
N ALA A 94 -2.18 -11.31 5.42
CA ALA A 94 -2.51 -11.67 4.05
C ALA A 94 -3.11 -10.44 3.37
N GLY A 95 -2.77 -10.24 2.11
CA GLY A 95 -3.25 -9.09 1.37
C GLY A 95 -3.35 -9.34 -0.11
N VAL A 96 -4.13 -8.47 -0.76
CA VAL A 96 -4.32 -8.41 -2.20
C VAL A 96 -4.04 -7.01 -2.68
N THR A 97 -3.43 -6.92 -3.86
CA THR A 97 -3.08 -5.63 -4.46
C THR A 97 -3.41 -5.65 -5.93
N GLN A 98 -3.89 -4.53 -6.42
CA GLN A 98 -4.03 -4.24 -7.84
C GLN A 98 -3.28 -2.95 -8.14
N TRP A 99 -2.30 -3.01 -9.02
CA TRP A 99 -1.67 -1.87 -9.65
C TRP A 99 -2.19 -1.70 -11.07
N LYS A 100 -2.55 -0.48 -11.41
CA LYS A 100 -2.93 -0.09 -12.76
C LYS A 100 -2.02 1.05 -13.20
N ASN A 101 -1.26 0.82 -14.27
CA ASN A 101 -0.42 1.82 -14.90
C ASN A 101 -0.97 2.16 -16.27
N GLN A 102 -1.09 3.46 -16.59
CA GLN A 102 -1.42 3.96 -17.91
C GLN A 102 -0.23 4.78 -18.40
N TYR A 103 0.27 4.45 -19.59
CA TYR A 103 1.45 5.08 -20.15
C TYR A 103 1.42 5.09 -21.69
N TYR A 104 2.27 5.92 -22.29
CA TYR A 104 2.55 5.88 -23.72
C TYR A 104 3.97 5.38 -23.94
N GLN A 105 4.17 4.53 -24.94
CA GLN A 105 5.51 4.03 -25.30
C GLN A 105 6.29 5.00 -26.18
N THR A 106 5.64 6.07 -26.67
CA THR A 106 6.25 7.11 -27.51
C THR A 106 6.17 8.47 -26.83
N ASP A 107 7.16 9.33 -27.07
CA ASP A 107 7.17 10.71 -26.58
C ASP A 107 6.22 11.63 -27.38
N ILE A 108 5.78 11.17 -28.56
CA ILE A 108 4.89 11.90 -29.45
C ILE A 108 3.52 11.24 -29.43
N PHE A 109 2.57 11.84 -28.74
CA PHE A 109 1.18 11.39 -28.67
C PHE A 109 0.21 12.57 -28.60
N THR A 110 -1.01 12.33 -29.00
CA THR A 110 -2.10 13.31 -29.05
C THR A 110 -3.23 12.91 -28.11
N LYS A 111 -4.24 13.77 -27.94
CA LYS A 111 -5.44 13.43 -27.16
C LYS A 111 -6.32 12.34 -27.78
N ALA A 112 -6.12 12.06 -29.07
CA ALA A 112 -6.85 11.01 -29.78
C ALA A 112 -6.22 9.64 -29.58
N ASP A 113 -4.98 9.58 -29.07
CA ASP A 113 -4.26 8.34 -28.85
C ASP A 113 -4.71 7.68 -27.54
N THR A 114 -4.77 6.33 -27.56
CA THR A 114 -5.08 5.50 -26.42
C THR A 114 -3.80 5.02 -25.75
N ALA A 115 -3.70 5.23 -24.45
CA ALA A 115 -2.57 4.77 -23.66
C ALA A 115 -2.58 3.24 -23.50
N ASP A 116 -1.39 2.67 -23.35
CA ASP A 116 -1.22 1.30 -22.88
C ASP A 116 -1.67 1.20 -21.43
N VAL A 117 -2.31 0.09 -21.09
CA VAL A 117 -2.76 -0.18 -19.72
C VAL A 117 -2.20 -1.49 -19.25
N THR A 118 -1.45 -1.46 -18.17
CA THR A 118 -0.93 -2.65 -17.50
C THR A 118 -1.56 -2.79 -16.12
N TYR A 119 -2.11 -3.95 -15.85
CA TYR A 119 -2.58 -4.35 -14.52
C TYR A 119 -1.59 -5.36 -13.95
N PHE A 120 -1.18 -5.12 -12.72
CA PHE A 120 -0.43 -6.07 -11.92
C PHE A 120 -1.21 -6.42 -10.67
N ASN A 121 -1.76 -7.63 -10.66
CA ASN A 121 -2.54 -8.15 -9.54
C ASN A 121 -1.71 -9.16 -8.78
N TYR A 122 -1.54 -8.97 -7.48
CA TYR A 122 -0.84 -9.94 -6.65
C TYR A 122 -1.50 -10.13 -5.29
N SER A 123 -1.30 -11.33 -4.75
CA SER A 123 -1.66 -11.68 -3.38
C SER A 123 -0.40 -12.05 -2.62
N TYR A 124 -0.39 -11.83 -1.34
CA TYR A 124 0.74 -12.21 -0.50
C TYR A 124 0.31 -12.75 0.85
N LEU A 125 1.20 -13.57 1.40
CA LEU A 125 1.18 -14.01 2.78
C LEU A 125 2.49 -13.58 3.43
N GLN A 126 2.43 -12.98 4.60
CA GLN A 126 3.60 -12.45 5.30
C GLN A 126 3.57 -12.87 6.77
N ALA A 127 4.73 -13.31 7.28
CA ALA A 127 5.02 -13.46 8.68
C ALA A 127 6.02 -12.39 9.11
N ASN A 128 5.82 -11.83 10.29
CA ASN A 128 6.70 -10.82 10.86
C ASN A 128 6.90 -11.09 12.35
N TYR A 129 8.16 -11.12 12.76
CA TYR A 129 8.54 -11.23 14.17
C TYR A 129 9.37 -10.00 14.55
N LYS A 130 8.93 -9.31 15.60
CA LYS A 130 9.53 -8.06 16.05
C LYS A 130 9.91 -8.19 17.52
N ILE A 131 11.15 -7.84 17.86
CA ILE A 131 11.63 -7.64 19.23
C ILE A 131 12.01 -6.16 19.37
N ASN A 132 11.59 -5.54 20.45
CA ASN A 132 11.92 -4.15 20.74
C ASN A 132 12.18 -3.98 22.23
N THR A 133 13.44 -3.80 22.59
CA THR A 133 13.90 -3.54 23.95
C THR A 133 14.41 -2.11 24.13
N LEU A 134 14.21 -1.24 23.12
CA LEU A 134 14.68 0.14 23.17
C LEU A 134 14.00 0.90 24.32
N ASN A 135 14.80 1.60 25.11
CA ASN A 135 14.33 2.36 26.28
C ASN A 135 13.49 3.58 25.90
N ARG A 136 13.63 4.10 24.66
CA ARG A 136 12.87 5.24 24.11
C ARG A 136 12.51 5.03 22.64
N LYS A 137 11.40 5.63 22.20
CA LYS A 137 10.97 5.59 20.79
C LYS A 137 11.87 6.43 19.87
N MET A 138 12.39 7.54 20.39
CA MET A 138 13.29 8.44 19.68
C MET A 138 14.56 8.61 20.49
N TYR A 139 15.71 8.61 19.83
CA TYR A 139 17.03 8.76 20.44
C TYR A 139 17.27 7.74 21.57
N ALA A 140 17.00 6.45 21.26
CA ALA A 140 17.28 5.38 22.21
C ALA A 140 18.78 5.29 22.50
N SER A 141 19.13 5.32 23.78
CA SER A 141 20.52 5.18 24.26
C SER A 141 20.85 3.75 24.66
N GLU A 142 19.82 2.92 24.90
CA GLU A 142 19.97 1.53 25.34
C GLU A 142 18.90 0.65 24.72
N GLY A 143 19.23 -0.65 24.58
CA GLY A 143 18.35 -1.67 24.07
C GLY A 143 18.67 -2.04 22.62
N SER A 144 17.89 -2.99 22.09
CA SER A 144 18.02 -3.51 20.74
C SER A 144 16.67 -3.58 20.04
N PHE A 145 16.71 -3.52 18.72
CA PHE A 145 15.55 -3.69 17.87
C PHE A 145 15.87 -4.73 16.80
N LEU A 146 15.02 -5.78 16.70
CA LEU A 146 15.08 -6.78 15.65
C LEU A 146 13.72 -6.88 14.97
N ASN A 147 13.71 -6.91 13.64
CA ASN A 147 12.50 -7.12 12.85
C ASN A 147 12.80 -8.11 11.73
N LEU A 148 12.29 -9.34 11.87
CA LEU A 148 12.40 -10.39 10.86
C LEU A 148 11.09 -10.47 10.09
N ARG A 149 11.17 -10.46 8.76
CA ARG A 149 10.03 -10.52 7.87
C ARG A 149 10.26 -11.55 6.76
N ALA A 150 9.31 -12.45 6.60
CA ALA A 150 9.22 -13.35 5.46
C ALA A 150 7.92 -13.07 4.70
N ARG A 151 7.99 -12.95 3.38
CA ARG A 151 6.81 -12.71 2.52
C ARG A 151 6.85 -13.65 1.32
N TYR A 152 5.75 -14.31 1.08
CA TYR A 152 5.48 -15.08 -0.13
C TYR A 152 4.48 -14.32 -0.98
N LEU A 153 4.76 -14.21 -2.28
CA LEU A 153 4.05 -13.35 -3.22
C LEU A 153 3.71 -14.14 -4.48
N ILE A 154 2.45 -14.05 -4.91
CA ILE A 154 1.97 -14.61 -6.18
C ILE A 154 1.28 -13.48 -6.92
N GLY A 155 1.69 -13.24 -8.16
CA GLY A 155 1.13 -12.17 -8.98
C GLY A 155 0.93 -12.56 -10.43
N ARG A 156 0.07 -11.80 -11.11
CA ARG A 156 -0.19 -11.88 -12.54
C ARG A 156 -0.17 -10.47 -13.13
N GLU A 157 0.52 -10.34 -14.23
CA GLU A 157 0.50 -9.15 -15.07
C GLU A 157 -0.43 -9.37 -16.26
N SER A 158 -1.17 -8.33 -16.62
CA SER A 158 -2.02 -8.29 -17.80
C SER A 158 -1.81 -6.96 -18.50
N HIS A 159 -1.35 -7.02 -19.76
CA HIS A 159 -1.06 -5.85 -20.57
C HIS A 159 -2.12 -5.70 -21.66
N PHE A 160 -2.62 -4.48 -21.85
CA PHE A 160 -3.56 -4.10 -22.89
C PHE A 160 -2.91 -2.98 -23.71
N PRO A 161 -2.46 -3.29 -24.95
CA PRO A 161 -1.79 -2.30 -25.80
C PRO A 161 -2.77 -1.21 -26.26
N GLY A 162 -2.30 0.02 -26.26
CA GLY A 162 -2.95 1.15 -26.89
C GLY A 162 -2.60 1.24 -28.39
N ASN A 163 -3.02 2.32 -29.05
CA ASN A 163 -2.73 2.52 -30.48
C ASN A 163 -1.30 3.01 -30.76
N THR A 164 -0.57 3.45 -29.73
CA THR A 164 0.84 3.88 -29.80
C THR A 164 1.81 2.81 -29.31
N SER A 165 1.32 1.61 -28.98
CA SER A 165 2.14 0.51 -28.51
C SER A 165 3.11 0.02 -29.60
N ILE A 166 4.38 -0.16 -29.22
CA ILE A 166 5.41 -0.71 -30.10
C ILE A 166 5.35 -2.24 -30.09
N ASP A 167 4.90 -2.82 -29.01
CA ASP A 167 4.72 -4.26 -28.83
C ASP A 167 3.34 -4.69 -29.35
N THR A 168 3.27 -4.99 -30.63
CA THR A 168 2.06 -5.55 -31.30
C THR A 168 1.97 -7.07 -31.22
N THR A 169 2.78 -7.74 -30.43
CA THR A 169 2.70 -9.19 -30.21
C THR A 169 1.66 -9.51 -29.16
N SER A 170 0.45 -9.78 -29.63
CA SER A 170 -0.62 -10.47 -28.90
C SER A 170 -0.35 -11.96 -28.79
#